data_0e16f6af3169aa82af21569107c78dc3
#
_entry.id   0e16f6af3169aa82af21569107c78dc3
#
_cell.length_a   1.000
_cell.length_b   1.000
_cell.length_c   1.000
_cell.angle_alpha   90.00
_cell.angle_beta   90.00
_cell.angle_gamma   90.00
#
_symmetry.space_group_name_H-M   'P 1'
#
loop_
_entity.id
_entity.type
_entity.pdbx_description
1 polymer ?
#
loop_
_entity_poly.entity_id
_entity_poly.type
_entity_poly.pdbx_seq_one_letter_code
_entity_poly.pdbx_strand_id
1 'polypeptide(L)'
;FGLDEAIVVPGAGTPEETARDVGAALGAWLSDVIAEDMVVGVGWGRTLHAALATFRPERRAGVEVLSLLGGRVEAQELNPADVAWNIANRLGARCLMLLAPLVVDSPETKRRLMEECGLGAVAARAQGMDLAVISCGEVGAAGSSLSHDFLTADELSGLVAAGAVCDCMCHFLDADGGRVDHPVHARVMAVDLDAVAGAAHVVLA
;
A
#
# COMPACT_ATOMS: atom_id res chain seq x y z
N PHE A 1 12.17 5.79 17.78
CA PHE A 1 11.67 5.86 16.42
C PHE A 1 10.81 7.12 16.16
N GLY A 2 10.48 7.91 17.18
CA GLY A 2 9.63 9.10 17.03
C GLY A 2 8.17 8.77 16.67
N LEU A 3 7.69 7.60 17.07
CA LEU A 3 6.31 7.15 16.89
C LEU A 3 5.42 7.74 17.98
N ASP A 4 4.20 8.14 17.62
CA ASP A 4 3.18 8.58 18.59
C ASP A 4 2.63 7.39 19.37
N GLU A 5 2.49 6.24 18.72
CA GLU A 5 1.98 4.99 19.28
C GLU A 5 2.65 3.77 18.64
N ALA A 6 2.78 2.68 19.38
CA ALA A 6 3.21 1.39 18.88
C ALA A 6 2.39 0.26 19.49
N ILE A 7 1.82 -0.59 18.61
CA ILE A 7 1.12 -1.80 19.01
C ILE A 7 2.08 -2.97 18.84
N VAL A 8 2.44 -3.61 19.93
CA VAL A 8 3.37 -4.75 19.93
C VAL A 8 2.58 -6.03 20.08
N VAL A 9 2.78 -6.95 19.14
CA VAL A 9 2.20 -8.30 19.19
C VAL A 9 3.28 -9.34 19.51
N PRO A 10 2.97 -10.45 20.18
CA PRO A 10 3.92 -11.52 20.39
C PRO A 10 4.40 -12.08 19.05
N GLY A 11 5.71 -12.25 18.87
CA GLY A 11 6.27 -12.88 17.68
C GLY A 11 6.02 -14.38 17.69
N ALA A 12 5.48 -14.96 16.64
CA ALA A 12 5.04 -16.35 16.59
C ALA A 12 5.96 -17.29 15.79
N GLY A 13 7.12 -16.86 15.33
CA GLY A 13 8.11 -17.76 14.72
C GLY A 13 8.34 -17.55 13.23
N THR A 14 7.42 -17.86 12.32
CA THR A 14 7.62 -17.65 10.87
C THR A 14 7.18 -16.25 10.41
N PRO A 15 7.72 -15.74 9.28
CA PRO A 15 7.27 -14.48 8.71
C PRO A 15 5.77 -14.45 8.39
N GLU A 16 5.21 -15.58 7.96
CA GLU A 16 3.78 -15.72 7.64
C GLU A 16 2.91 -15.66 8.89
N GLU A 17 3.33 -16.32 9.97
CA GLU A 17 2.64 -16.25 11.27
C GLU A 17 2.71 -14.84 11.84
N THR A 18 3.88 -14.21 11.79
CA THR A 18 4.06 -12.82 12.22
C THR A 18 3.16 -11.86 11.43
N ALA A 19 3.12 -11.96 10.10
CA ALA A 19 2.25 -11.14 9.27
C ALA A 19 0.76 -11.34 9.61
N ARG A 20 0.37 -12.57 9.98
CA ARG A 20 -1.00 -12.88 10.39
C ARG A 20 -1.34 -12.24 11.75
N ASP A 21 -0.44 -12.34 12.73
CA ASP A 21 -0.68 -11.82 14.08
C ASP A 21 -0.70 -10.29 14.09
N VAL A 22 0.25 -9.65 13.40
CA VAL A 22 0.26 -8.20 13.20
C VAL A 22 -0.98 -7.75 12.43
N GLY A 23 -1.33 -8.47 11.35
CA GLY A 23 -2.54 -8.19 10.59
C GLY A 23 -3.80 -8.31 11.42
N ALA A 24 -3.91 -9.33 12.29
CA ALA A 24 -5.05 -9.47 13.17
C ALA A 24 -5.20 -8.30 14.15
N ALA A 25 -4.10 -7.82 14.72
CA ALA A 25 -4.10 -6.64 15.58
C ALA A 25 -4.48 -5.37 14.79
N LEU A 26 -3.93 -5.21 13.58
CA LEU A 26 -4.25 -4.10 12.68
C LEU A 26 -5.74 -4.07 12.32
N GLY A 27 -6.33 -5.21 11.95
CA GLY A 27 -7.75 -5.28 11.57
C GLY A 27 -8.69 -4.94 12.73
N ALA A 28 -8.37 -5.38 13.94
CA ALA A 28 -9.11 -5.00 15.13
C ALA A 28 -9.00 -3.49 15.38
N TRP A 29 -7.79 -2.95 15.36
CA TRP A 29 -7.52 -1.52 15.56
C TRP A 29 -8.22 -0.64 14.51
N LEU A 30 -8.12 -0.99 13.22
CA LEU A 30 -8.81 -0.26 12.15
C LEU A 30 -10.33 -0.19 12.37
N SER A 31 -10.93 -1.25 12.90
CA SER A 31 -12.35 -1.30 13.21
C SER A 31 -12.77 -0.29 14.27
N ASP A 32 -11.83 0.06 15.17
CA ASP A 32 -12.08 1.01 16.26
C ASP A 32 -11.78 2.46 15.88
N VAL A 33 -10.79 2.69 14.98
CA VAL A 33 -10.33 4.05 14.68
C VAL A 33 -10.98 4.67 13.45
N ILE A 34 -11.45 3.88 12.48
CA ILE A 34 -12.12 4.45 11.30
C ILE A 34 -13.46 5.03 11.74
N ALA A 35 -13.58 6.35 11.64
CA ALA A 35 -14.78 7.10 11.97
C ALA A 35 -15.55 7.54 10.70
N GLU A 36 -16.74 8.09 10.88
CA GLU A 36 -17.53 8.69 9.79
C GLU A 36 -16.76 9.82 9.11
N ASP A 37 -17.03 10.02 7.83
CA ASP A 37 -16.47 11.05 6.94
C ASP A 37 -14.95 10.94 6.69
N MET A 38 -14.25 9.93 7.23
CA MET A 38 -12.82 9.75 7.02
C MET A 38 -12.46 9.33 5.59
N VAL A 39 -11.30 9.78 5.15
CA VAL A 39 -10.61 9.33 3.92
C VAL A 39 -9.47 8.42 4.32
N VAL A 40 -9.59 7.15 3.96
CA VAL A 40 -8.67 6.07 4.35
C VAL A 40 -7.91 5.56 3.13
N GLY A 41 -6.62 5.82 3.08
CA GLY A 41 -5.72 5.24 2.08
C GLY A 41 -5.20 3.88 2.51
N VAL A 42 -5.28 2.91 1.61
CA VAL A 42 -4.86 1.53 1.88
C VAL A 42 -3.80 1.11 0.87
N GLY A 43 -2.65 0.76 1.40
CA GLY A 43 -1.55 0.17 0.65
C GLY A 43 -1.76 -1.32 0.37
N TRP A 44 -0.66 -2.04 0.29
CA TRP A 44 -0.64 -3.45 -0.06
C TRP A 44 0.37 -4.23 0.81
N GLY A 45 0.10 -5.51 1.00
CA GLY A 45 0.99 -6.42 1.69
C GLY A 45 0.26 -7.57 2.38
N ARG A 46 1.01 -8.60 2.74
CA ARG A 46 0.49 -9.79 3.44
C ARG A 46 -0.17 -9.43 4.77
N THR A 47 0.44 -8.51 5.51
CA THR A 47 -0.07 -8.01 6.79
C THR A 47 -1.41 -7.28 6.61
N LEU A 48 -1.50 -6.39 5.61
CA LEU A 48 -2.72 -5.66 5.34
C LEU A 48 -3.85 -6.59 4.87
N HIS A 49 -3.53 -7.59 4.06
CA HIS A 49 -4.50 -8.62 3.68
C HIS A 49 -4.96 -9.44 4.89
N ALA A 50 -4.05 -9.82 5.77
CA ALA A 50 -4.39 -10.57 6.98
C ALA A 50 -5.29 -9.77 7.94
N ALA A 51 -5.24 -8.43 7.92
CA ALA A 51 -6.12 -7.57 8.70
C ALA A 51 -7.61 -7.77 8.39
N LEU A 52 -7.94 -8.21 7.17
CA LEU A 52 -9.31 -8.50 6.79
C LEU A 52 -9.96 -9.61 7.63
N ALA A 53 -9.19 -10.50 8.24
CA ALA A 53 -9.72 -11.58 9.06
C ALA A 53 -10.40 -11.08 10.35
N THR A 54 -9.91 -9.98 10.92
CA THR A 54 -10.41 -9.41 12.19
C THR A 54 -11.10 -8.06 12.03
N PHE A 55 -11.02 -7.47 10.83
CA PHE A 55 -11.70 -6.21 10.52
C PHE A 55 -13.23 -6.41 10.55
N ARG A 56 -13.91 -5.69 11.46
CA ARG A 56 -15.35 -5.84 11.69
C ARG A 56 -16.17 -5.10 10.62
N PRO A 57 -17.21 -5.74 10.08
CA PRO A 57 -18.11 -5.08 9.13
C PRO A 57 -19.08 -4.16 9.88
N GLU A 58 -18.78 -2.88 9.92
CA GLU A 58 -19.63 -1.87 10.55
C GLU A 58 -19.77 -0.65 9.63
N ARG A 59 -21.02 -0.29 9.29
CA ARG A 59 -21.26 0.85 8.40
C ARG A 59 -20.79 2.15 9.04
N ARG A 60 -20.03 2.93 8.26
CA ARG A 60 -19.57 4.28 8.61
C ARG A 60 -20.00 5.24 7.50
N ALA A 61 -20.83 6.21 7.82
CA ALA A 61 -21.32 7.18 6.84
C ALA A 61 -20.17 8.07 6.34
N GLY A 62 -20.22 8.45 5.07
CA GLY A 62 -19.27 9.40 4.48
C GLY A 62 -17.85 8.89 4.26
N VAL A 63 -17.50 7.68 4.70
CA VAL A 63 -16.14 7.14 4.53
C VAL A 63 -15.82 6.92 3.06
N GLU A 64 -14.61 7.33 2.67
CA GLU A 64 -14.00 7.01 1.38
C GLU A 64 -12.74 6.16 1.60
N VAL A 65 -12.62 5.07 0.88
CA VAL A 65 -11.43 4.20 0.89
C VAL A 65 -10.70 4.33 -0.43
N LEU A 66 -9.40 4.59 -0.37
CA LEU A 66 -8.53 4.73 -1.53
C LEU A 66 -7.59 3.53 -1.63
N SER A 67 -7.52 2.86 -2.78
CA SER A 67 -6.40 1.97 -3.10
C SER A 67 -5.22 2.83 -3.54
N LEU A 68 -4.14 2.82 -2.76
CA LEU A 68 -2.98 3.69 -2.99
C LEU A 68 -2.07 3.21 -4.13
N LEU A 69 -2.32 2.01 -4.67
CA LEU A 69 -1.54 1.48 -5.79
C LEU A 69 -2.44 0.78 -6.82
N GLY A 70 -1.87 0.61 -8.02
CA GLY A 70 -2.42 -0.25 -9.06
C GLY A 70 -2.41 -1.72 -8.65
N GLY A 71 -3.04 -2.56 -9.46
CA GLY A 71 -3.24 -3.97 -9.18
C GLY A 71 -2.35 -4.91 -9.99
N ARG A 72 -2.46 -6.20 -9.70
CA ARG A 72 -1.90 -7.30 -10.48
C ARG A 72 -2.90 -7.75 -11.53
N VAL A 73 -2.40 -8.18 -12.67
CA VAL A 73 -3.22 -8.75 -13.76
C VAL A 73 -3.75 -10.14 -13.37
N GLU A 74 -2.93 -10.92 -12.66
CA GLU A 74 -3.34 -12.21 -12.15
C GLU A 74 -4.02 -12.05 -10.78
N ALA A 75 -5.28 -12.47 -10.70
CA ALA A 75 -6.03 -12.55 -9.45
C ALA A 75 -5.64 -13.82 -8.68
N GLN A 76 -4.49 -13.81 -8.03
CA GLN A 76 -4.14 -14.78 -7.00
C GLN A 76 -4.39 -14.17 -5.61
N GLU A 77 -3.95 -14.84 -4.55
CA GLU A 77 -4.34 -14.55 -3.16
C GLU A 77 -4.12 -13.11 -2.67
N LEU A 78 -3.30 -12.29 -3.35
CA LEU A 78 -2.96 -10.94 -2.91
C LEU A 78 -3.03 -9.95 -4.08
N ASN A 79 -4.05 -9.12 -4.11
CA ASN A 79 -4.14 -7.98 -5.02
C ASN A 79 -4.35 -6.69 -4.23
N PRO A 80 -3.60 -5.60 -4.49
CA PRO A 80 -3.78 -4.32 -3.79
C PRO A 80 -5.23 -3.81 -3.77
N ALA A 81 -5.92 -3.95 -4.90
CA ALA A 81 -7.30 -3.53 -5.04
C ALA A 81 -8.26 -4.28 -4.11
N ASP A 82 -7.97 -5.54 -3.80
CA ASP A 82 -8.86 -6.39 -2.99
C ASP A 82 -8.94 -5.92 -1.53
N VAL A 83 -7.83 -5.49 -0.95
CA VAL A 83 -7.81 -5.03 0.45
C VAL A 83 -8.65 -3.77 0.60
N ALA A 84 -8.43 -2.77 -0.24
CA ALA A 84 -9.19 -1.52 -0.22
C ALA A 84 -10.69 -1.78 -0.49
N TRP A 85 -11.00 -2.61 -1.48
CA TRP A 85 -12.37 -2.97 -1.82
C TRP A 85 -13.08 -3.70 -0.67
N ASN A 86 -12.43 -4.68 -0.03
CA ASN A 86 -13.00 -5.42 1.09
C ASN A 86 -13.29 -4.52 2.30
N ILE A 87 -12.36 -3.60 2.63
CA ILE A 87 -12.58 -2.62 3.69
C ILE A 87 -13.78 -1.73 3.34
N ALA A 88 -13.78 -1.14 2.14
CA ALA A 88 -14.87 -0.27 1.69
C ALA A 88 -16.23 -0.98 1.73
N ASN A 89 -16.30 -2.22 1.23
CA ASN A 89 -17.53 -3.00 1.21
C ASN A 89 -18.07 -3.28 2.61
N ARG A 90 -17.20 -3.61 3.57
CA ARG A 90 -17.59 -3.85 4.96
C ARG A 90 -18.06 -2.60 5.69
N LEU A 91 -17.52 -1.44 5.33
CA LEU A 91 -17.94 -0.14 5.86
C LEU A 91 -19.20 0.43 5.16
N GLY A 92 -19.56 -0.11 4.00
CA GLY A 92 -20.55 0.50 3.11
C GLY A 92 -20.05 1.84 2.53
N ALA A 93 -18.76 1.96 2.37
CA ALA A 93 -18.02 3.14 1.96
C ALA A 93 -17.86 3.24 0.44
N ARG A 94 -17.62 4.43 -0.05
CA ARG A 94 -17.15 4.66 -1.43
C ARG A 94 -15.70 4.17 -1.56
N CYS A 95 -15.38 3.48 -2.67
CA CYS A 95 -14.02 3.03 -2.95
C CYS A 95 -13.51 3.68 -4.23
N LEU A 96 -12.34 4.33 -4.16
CA LEU A 96 -11.61 4.82 -5.32
C LEU A 96 -10.37 3.94 -5.52
N MET A 97 -10.20 3.42 -6.73
CA MET A 97 -9.13 2.47 -7.03
C MET A 97 -8.28 2.93 -8.21
N LEU A 98 -6.97 2.74 -8.11
CA LEU A 98 -6.05 2.84 -9.24
C LEU A 98 -6.19 1.58 -10.11
N LEU A 99 -7.20 1.55 -10.97
CA LEU A 99 -7.50 0.40 -11.85
C LEU A 99 -6.53 0.36 -13.04
N ALA A 100 -5.28 0.11 -12.76
CA ALA A 100 -4.21 -0.06 -13.73
C ALA A 100 -3.23 -1.14 -13.24
N PRO A 101 -2.41 -1.72 -14.12
CA PRO A 101 -1.28 -2.54 -13.67
C PRO A 101 -0.38 -1.75 -12.72
N LEU A 102 0.20 -2.43 -11.72
CA LEU A 102 1.08 -1.81 -10.73
C LEU A 102 2.32 -1.15 -11.36
N VAL A 103 2.86 -1.75 -12.41
CA VAL A 103 3.92 -1.17 -13.24
C VAL A 103 3.46 -1.20 -14.70
N VAL A 104 3.44 -0.04 -15.33
CA VAL A 104 3.11 0.10 -16.75
C VAL A 104 4.36 0.05 -17.62
N ASP A 105 4.19 -0.08 -18.93
CA ASP A 105 5.27 -0.24 -19.90
C ASP A 105 6.14 1.02 -20.05
N SER A 106 5.55 2.20 -19.89
CA SER A 106 6.25 3.46 -20.13
C SER A 106 5.75 4.61 -19.23
N PRO A 107 6.60 5.64 -19.02
CA PRO A 107 6.18 6.87 -18.34
C PRO A 107 5.01 7.57 -19.05
N GLU A 108 4.95 7.48 -20.38
CA GLU A 108 3.87 8.07 -21.16
C GLU A 108 2.54 7.37 -20.91
N THR A 109 2.54 6.04 -20.82
CA THR A 109 1.34 5.28 -20.43
C THR A 109 0.85 5.70 -19.04
N LYS A 110 1.77 5.80 -18.05
CA LYS A 110 1.42 6.32 -16.72
C LYS A 110 0.78 7.70 -16.81
N ARG A 111 1.40 8.63 -17.51
CA ARG A 111 0.89 9.99 -17.68
C ARG A 111 -0.53 9.99 -18.24
N ARG A 112 -0.76 9.26 -19.33
CA ARG A 112 -2.08 9.18 -19.97
C ARG A 112 -3.14 8.58 -19.07
N LEU A 113 -2.82 7.50 -18.34
CA LEU A 113 -3.74 6.88 -17.38
C LEU A 113 -4.11 7.85 -16.26
N MET A 114 -3.15 8.60 -15.75
CA MET A 114 -3.39 9.54 -14.66
C MET A 114 -4.13 10.81 -15.15
N GLU A 115 -3.71 11.42 -16.26
CA GLU A 115 -4.21 12.73 -16.70
C GLU A 115 -5.44 12.63 -17.62
N GLU A 116 -5.49 11.60 -18.49
CA GLU A 116 -6.51 11.51 -19.54
C GLU A 116 -7.58 10.45 -19.25
N CYS A 117 -7.26 9.41 -18.42
CA CYS A 117 -8.19 8.32 -18.11
C CYS A 117 -8.84 8.44 -16.71
N GLY A 118 -8.63 9.57 -16.01
CA GLY A 118 -9.31 9.88 -14.75
C GLY A 118 -8.70 9.25 -13.50
N LEU A 119 -7.60 8.47 -13.60
CA LEU A 119 -6.98 7.85 -12.42
C LEU A 119 -6.28 8.86 -11.50
N GLY A 120 -5.94 10.05 -12.01
CA GLY A 120 -5.41 11.16 -11.21
C GLY A 120 -6.36 11.62 -10.09
N ALA A 121 -7.66 11.33 -10.20
CA ALA A 121 -8.61 11.62 -9.13
C ALA A 121 -8.27 10.90 -7.82
N VAL A 122 -7.69 9.70 -7.88
CA VAL A 122 -7.24 8.97 -6.69
C VAL A 122 -6.07 9.69 -6.03
N ALA A 123 -5.06 10.08 -6.82
CA ALA A 123 -3.90 10.81 -6.32
C ALA A 123 -4.29 12.19 -5.75
N ALA A 124 -5.22 12.90 -6.41
CA ALA A 124 -5.73 14.17 -5.91
C ALA A 124 -6.49 14.00 -4.58
N ARG A 125 -7.31 12.96 -4.46
CA ARG A 125 -8.05 12.68 -3.23
C ARG A 125 -7.13 12.25 -2.08
N ALA A 126 -6.02 11.59 -2.39
CA ALA A 126 -5.01 11.16 -1.41
C ALA A 126 -4.29 12.32 -0.72
N GLN A 127 -4.28 13.53 -1.29
CA GLN A 127 -3.68 14.72 -0.65
C GLN A 127 -4.38 15.15 0.66
N GLY A 128 -5.52 14.60 0.99
CA GLY A 128 -6.26 14.95 2.19
C GLY A 128 -6.74 13.71 2.94
N MET A 129 -5.91 12.68 3.03
CA MET A 129 -6.22 11.48 3.80
C MET A 129 -6.18 11.75 5.30
N ASP A 130 -7.17 11.21 6.02
CA ASP A 130 -7.17 11.20 7.48
C ASP A 130 -6.31 10.05 8.02
N LEU A 131 -6.30 8.91 7.30
CA LEU A 131 -5.55 7.74 7.68
C LEU A 131 -4.91 7.09 6.44
N ALA A 132 -3.62 6.83 6.51
CA ALA A 132 -2.90 6.00 5.54
C ALA A 132 -2.40 4.73 6.23
N VAL A 133 -2.77 3.57 5.67
CA VAL A 133 -2.36 2.25 6.17
C VAL A 133 -1.46 1.60 5.14
N ILE A 134 -0.19 1.45 5.45
CA ILE A 134 0.83 0.96 4.54
C ILE A 134 1.66 -0.16 5.17
N SER A 135 2.40 -0.87 4.35
CA SER A 135 3.45 -1.78 4.77
C SER A 135 4.71 -1.55 3.96
N CYS A 136 5.82 -2.06 4.46
CA CYS A 136 7.06 -2.09 3.71
C CYS A 136 7.58 -3.53 3.58
N GLY A 137 8.36 -3.76 2.54
CA GLY A 137 9.03 -5.02 2.26
C GLY A 137 10.53 -4.83 2.11
N GLU A 138 11.28 -5.89 2.29
CA GLU A 138 12.72 -5.92 2.02
C GLU A 138 12.97 -6.08 0.52
N VAL A 139 13.98 -5.37 0.00
CA VAL A 139 14.44 -5.47 -1.40
C VAL A 139 15.71 -6.32 -1.43
N GLY A 140 15.75 -7.32 -2.29
CA GLY A 140 16.92 -8.17 -2.47
C GLY A 140 16.55 -9.65 -2.73
N ALA A 141 17.55 -10.51 -2.88
CA ALA A 141 17.35 -11.92 -3.22
C ALA A 141 16.60 -12.73 -2.14
N ALA A 142 16.65 -12.27 -0.89
CA ALA A 142 15.92 -12.85 0.25
C ALA A 142 14.65 -12.05 0.59
N GLY A 143 14.40 -10.98 -0.14
CA GLY A 143 13.33 -10.04 0.14
C GLY A 143 11.93 -10.56 -0.16
N SER A 144 10.97 -9.76 0.15
CA SER A 144 9.56 -10.01 -0.12
C SER A 144 9.34 -10.39 -1.59
N SER A 145 8.72 -11.55 -1.81
CA SER A 145 8.42 -12.05 -3.15
C SER A 145 7.53 -11.11 -4.00
N LEU A 146 6.95 -10.08 -3.40
CA LEU A 146 6.02 -9.20 -4.08
C LEU A 146 6.67 -8.37 -5.19
N SER A 147 7.89 -7.85 -4.97
CA SER A 147 8.62 -7.11 -6.02
C SER A 147 9.07 -8.00 -7.18
N HIS A 148 9.26 -9.29 -6.95
CA HIS A 148 9.64 -10.24 -8.00
C HIS A 148 8.51 -10.54 -9.01
N ASP A 149 7.28 -10.26 -8.64
CA ASP A 149 6.11 -10.59 -9.46
C ASP A 149 5.84 -9.59 -10.59
N PHE A 150 6.43 -8.39 -10.52
CA PHE A 150 6.17 -7.30 -11.48
C PHE A 150 7.42 -6.54 -11.93
N LEU A 151 8.60 -6.89 -11.41
CA LEU A 151 9.89 -6.38 -11.87
C LEU A 151 10.65 -7.48 -12.59
N THR A 152 11.40 -7.10 -13.62
CA THR A 152 12.38 -8.00 -14.23
C THR A 152 13.57 -8.21 -13.31
N ALA A 153 14.31 -9.31 -13.52
CA ALA A 153 15.53 -9.57 -12.75
C ALA A 153 16.57 -8.45 -12.89
N ASP A 154 16.65 -7.83 -14.08
CA ASP A 154 17.57 -6.71 -14.34
C ASP A 154 17.13 -5.45 -13.59
N GLU A 155 15.84 -5.15 -13.52
CA GLU A 155 15.31 -4.02 -12.75
C GLU A 155 15.56 -4.21 -11.26
N LEU A 156 15.32 -5.41 -10.73
CA LEU A 156 15.57 -5.70 -9.33
C LEU A 156 17.07 -5.58 -9.01
N SER A 157 17.93 -6.12 -9.87
CA SER A 157 19.38 -6.00 -9.73
C SER A 157 19.85 -4.54 -9.79
N GLY A 158 19.24 -3.74 -10.68
CA GLY A 158 19.50 -2.30 -10.80
C GLY A 158 19.09 -1.53 -9.54
N LEU A 159 17.95 -1.84 -8.95
CA LEU A 159 17.48 -1.25 -7.68
C LEU A 159 18.42 -1.56 -6.52
N VAL A 160 18.84 -2.83 -6.39
CA VAL A 160 19.83 -3.23 -5.36
C VAL A 160 21.17 -2.51 -5.58
N ALA A 161 21.63 -2.42 -6.83
CA ALA A 161 22.87 -1.71 -7.16
C ALA A 161 22.77 -0.19 -6.89
N ALA A 162 21.56 0.39 -7.00
CA ALA A 162 21.28 1.78 -6.63
C ALA A 162 21.14 2.00 -5.11
N GLY A 163 21.27 0.93 -4.30
CA GLY A 163 21.22 1.00 -2.83
C GLY A 163 19.85 0.79 -2.24
N ALA A 164 18.86 0.31 -3.00
CA ALA A 164 17.52 0.03 -2.45
C ALA A 164 17.59 -1.10 -1.43
N VAL A 165 17.00 -0.87 -0.25
CA VAL A 165 16.87 -1.85 0.84
C VAL A 165 15.41 -2.08 1.23
N CYS A 166 14.54 -1.12 0.92
CA CYS A 166 13.13 -1.14 1.30
C CYS A 166 12.24 -0.85 0.11
N ASP A 167 11.13 -1.59 0.01
CA ASP A 167 9.99 -1.33 -0.87
C ASP A 167 8.83 -0.84 -0.02
N CYS A 168 8.42 0.41 -0.21
CA CYS A 168 7.23 0.99 0.37
C CYS A 168 6.29 1.42 -0.76
N MET A 169 5.23 0.65 -1.02
CA MET A 169 4.27 0.91 -2.11
C MET A 169 4.94 1.05 -3.50
N CYS A 170 5.94 0.22 -3.80
CA CYS A 170 6.77 0.29 -5.01
C CYS A 170 7.60 1.58 -5.14
N HIS A 171 7.73 2.35 -4.08
CA HIS A 171 8.78 3.33 -3.92
C HIS A 171 9.97 2.64 -3.24
N PHE A 172 11.08 2.53 -3.96
CA PHE A 172 12.27 1.83 -3.50
C PHE A 172 13.19 2.81 -2.79
N LEU A 173 13.49 2.52 -1.52
CA LEU A 173 14.19 3.41 -0.61
C LEU A 173 15.54 2.82 -0.22
N ASP A 174 16.53 3.70 -0.01
CA ASP A 174 17.82 3.38 0.57
C ASP A 174 17.76 3.25 2.11
N ALA A 175 18.91 2.97 2.73
CA ALA A 175 19.01 2.81 4.19
C ALA A 175 18.73 4.11 5.00
N ASP A 176 18.81 5.25 4.36
CA ASP A 176 18.52 6.56 4.97
C ASP A 176 17.06 7.00 4.74
N GLY A 177 16.27 6.19 4.01
CA GLY A 177 14.88 6.45 3.66
C GLY A 177 14.71 7.33 2.43
N GLY A 178 15.80 7.64 1.71
CA GLY A 178 15.77 8.34 0.45
C GLY A 178 15.30 7.43 -0.69
N ARG A 179 14.50 7.97 -1.63
CA ARG A 179 14.13 7.22 -2.82
C ARG A 179 15.32 7.08 -3.75
N VAL A 180 15.71 5.83 -4.09
CA VAL A 180 16.81 5.57 -5.01
C VAL A 180 16.50 6.07 -6.44
N ASP A 181 17.51 6.51 -7.16
CA ASP A 181 17.33 6.93 -8.55
C ASP A 181 17.29 5.70 -9.46
N HIS A 182 16.08 5.35 -9.92
CA HIS A 182 15.86 4.23 -10.81
C HIS A 182 14.67 4.48 -11.76
N PRO A 183 14.76 4.13 -13.05
CA PRO A 183 13.72 4.40 -14.05
C PRO A 183 12.36 3.78 -13.76
N VAL A 184 12.28 2.72 -12.97
CA VAL A 184 11.03 2.03 -12.62
C VAL A 184 10.02 2.98 -11.98
N HIS A 185 10.47 3.94 -11.16
CA HIS A 185 9.58 4.88 -10.47
C HIS A 185 8.72 5.72 -11.44
N ALA A 186 9.22 5.97 -12.64
CA ALA A 186 8.47 6.68 -13.66
C ALA A 186 7.31 5.86 -14.27
N ARG A 187 7.25 4.55 -13.97
CA ARG A 187 6.24 3.61 -14.50
C ARG A 187 5.35 3.00 -13.42
N VAL A 188 5.67 3.20 -12.15
CA VAL A 188 4.87 2.69 -11.03
C VAL A 188 3.57 3.48 -10.91
N MET A 189 2.45 2.75 -10.86
CA MET A 189 1.11 3.27 -10.61
C MET A 189 0.83 3.23 -9.11
N ALA A 190 1.32 4.23 -8.39
CA ALA A 190 1.12 4.41 -6.95
C ALA A 190 0.95 5.89 -6.61
N VAL A 191 0.30 6.15 -5.50
CA VAL A 191 0.26 7.48 -4.86
C VAL A 191 1.65 7.79 -4.31
N ASP A 192 2.10 9.02 -4.44
CA ASP A 192 3.40 9.45 -3.93
C ASP A 192 3.48 9.35 -2.40
N LEU A 193 4.67 9.03 -1.88
CA LEU A 193 4.91 8.95 -0.43
C LEU A 193 4.71 10.30 0.28
N ASP A 194 4.89 11.43 -0.41
CA ASP A 194 4.59 12.75 0.16
C ASP A 194 3.11 12.90 0.50
N ALA A 195 2.21 12.37 -0.31
CA ALA A 195 0.78 12.37 -0.01
C ALA A 195 0.45 11.43 1.17
N VAL A 196 1.16 10.31 1.28
CA VAL A 196 1.03 9.39 2.43
C VAL A 196 1.53 10.06 3.71
N ALA A 197 2.71 10.67 3.66
CA ALA A 197 3.29 11.38 4.80
C ALA A 197 2.46 12.60 5.23
N GLY A 198 1.67 13.18 4.32
CA GLY A 198 0.74 14.26 4.57
C GLY A 198 -0.60 13.84 5.17
N ALA A 199 -0.87 12.56 5.34
CA ALA A 199 -2.06 12.07 6.04
C ALA A 199 -2.05 12.48 7.51
N ALA A 200 -3.23 12.69 8.11
CA ALA A 200 -3.31 13.04 9.52
C ALA A 200 -2.73 11.95 10.44
N HIS A 201 -2.90 10.69 10.03
CA HIS A 201 -2.31 9.52 10.69
C HIS A 201 -1.72 8.57 9.65
N VAL A 202 -0.51 8.07 9.91
CA VAL A 202 0.13 7.04 9.09
C VAL A 202 0.40 5.81 9.96
N VAL A 203 -0.07 4.66 9.50
CA VAL A 203 0.17 3.36 10.14
C VAL A 203 1.04 2.51 9.24
N LEU A 204 2.17 2.08 9.77
CA LEU A 204 3.07 1.12 9.14
C LEU A 204 2.93 -0.23 9.85
N ALA A 205 2.57 -1.29 9.11
CA ALA A 205 2.32 -2.62 9.64
C ALA A 205 3.09 -3.72 8.88
#